data_11029a41ceaa910c09ec8792f99a7b8a
#
_entry.id   11029a41ceaa910c09ec8792f99a7b8a
#
_cell.length_a   1.000
_cell.length_b   1.000
_cell.length_c   1.000
_cell.angle_alpha   90.00
_cell.angle_beta   90.00
_cell.angle_gamma   90.00
#
_symmetry.space_group_name_H-M   'P 1'
#
loop_
_entity.id
_entity.type
_entity.pdbx_description
1 polymer ?
#
loop_
_entity_poly.entity_id
_entity_poly.type
_entity_poly.pdbx_seq_one_letter_code
_entity_poly.pdbx_strand_id
1 'polypeptide(L)'
;MRNASKKTCRLLAVTVLAVPLLAAAAPAASFGWASAGSVDVTVDDQHVVTGELGKCTVDGPFSTHSAGGTTGEVAVFGTGEAGCGRSGTVSIAQGEGHRFQLDVLKRFGGPVVTVRSFFAKCATTADGALGEIEVGTVTGITVPENIPANYKIVVPGGPAGTALATVIVNETVTPDPADGSLVTHALHIKLFPQGGPATGDIYLGTAACDPYGKK
;
A
#
# COMPACT_ATOMS: atom_id res chain seq x y z
N MET A 1 -70.37 41.96 56.77
CA MET A 1 -69.18 42.50 56.05
C MET A 1 -68.20 41.36 55.85
N ARG A 2 -68.03 40.87 54.62
CA ARG A 2 -67.19 39.74 54.26
C ARG A 2 -65.98 40.25 53.50
N ASN A 3 -64.77 40.13 54.07
CA ASN A 3 -63.53 40.46 53.46
C ASN A 3 -63.05 39.27 52.56
N ALA A 4 -62.97 39.52 51.27
CA ALA A 4 -62.42 38.58 50.30
C ALA A 4 -60.88 38.78 50.16
N SER A 5 -60.14 37.80 50.62
CA SER A 5 -58.68 37.75 50.46
C SER A 5 -58.31 37.30 49.07
N LYS A 6 -57.65 38.15 48.29
CA LYS A 6 -57.11 37.83 46.98
C LYS A 6 -55.78 37.09 47.14
N LYS A 7 -55.74 35.78 46.77
CA LYS A 7 -54.50 34.99 46.68
C LYS A 7 -53.88 35.24 45.33
N THR A 8 -52.70 35.86 45.29
CA THR A 8 -51.89 36.10 44.12
C THR A 8 -51.02 34.83 43.86
N CYS A 9 -51.31 34.13 42.83
CA CYS A 9 -50.52 32.97 42.37
C CYS A 9 -49.31 33.46 41.55
N ARG A 10 -48.09 33.33 42.05
CA ARG A 10 -46.86 33.63 41.29
C ARG A 10 -46.47 32.40 40.52
N LEU A 11 -46.58 32.44 39.17
CA LEU A 11 -46.01 31.46 38.28
C LEU A 11 -44.48 31.66 38.22
N LEU A 12 -43.74 30.69 38.72
CA LEU A 12 -42.30 30.56 38.51
C LEU A 12 -42.07 29.93 37.10
N ALA A 13 -41.59 30.72 36.16
CA ALA A 13 -41.15 30.22 34.87
C ALA A 13 -39.78 29.53 35.02
N VAL A 14 -39.75 28.22 34.93
CA VAL A 14 -38.50 27.43 34.85
C VAL A 14 -38.00 27.46 33.44
N THR A 15 -36.97 28.23 33.15
CA THR A 15 -36.28 28.24 31.88
C THR A 15 -35.32 27.03 31.82
N VAL A 16 -35.67 25.99 31.07
CA VAL A 16 -34.79 24.86 30.76
C VAL A 16 -33.80 25.30 29.69
N LEU A 17 -32.55 25.56 30.07
CA LEU A 17 -31.45 25.74 29.12
C LEU A 17 -31.13 24.40 28.49
N ALA A 18 -31.51 24.19 27.23
CA ALA A 18 -31.04 23.09 26.42
C ALA A 18 -29.58 23.34 26.04
N VAL A 19 -28.65 22.63 26.69
CA VAL A 19 -27.23 22.60 26.28
C VAL A 19 -27.13 21.70 25.08
N PRO A 20 -26.68 22.18 23.90
CA PRO A 20 -26.43 21.32 22.77
C PRO A 20 -25.25 20.38 23.12
N LEU A 21 -25.50 19.09 23.21
CA LEU A 21 -24.46 18.08 23.23
C LEU A 21 -23.77 18.14 21.84
N LEU A 22 -22.61 18.78 21.78
CA LEU A 22 -21.67 18.61 20.67
C LEU A 22 -21.20 17.15 20.70
N ALA A 23 -21.82 16.30 19.88
CA ALA A 23 -21.30 14.95 19.62
C ALA A 23 -19.92 15.12 18.98
N ALA A 24 -18.85 14.94 19.76
CA ALA A 24 -17.51 14.82 19.21
C ALA A 24 -17.52 13.62 18.27
N ALA A 25 -17.27 13.85 16.98
CA ALA A 25 -17.08 12.76 16.02
C ALA A 25 -15.93 11.90 16.54
N ALA A 26 -16.17 10.59 16.69
CA ALA A 26 -15.10 9.66 17.02
C ALA A 26 -14.01 9.78 15.95
N PRO A 27 -12.73 9.81 16.30
CA PRO A 27 -11.65 9.84 15.33
C PRO A 27 -11.81 8.60 14.42
N ALA A 28 -11.61 8.81 13.10
CA ALA A 28 -11.63 7.70 12.15
C ALA A 28 -10.57 6.68 12.56
N ALA A 29 -10.94 5.39 12.49
CA ALA A 29 -10.01 4.32 12.82
C ALA A 29 -8.92 4.26 11.74
N SER A 30 -7.65 4.15 12.12
CA SER A 30 -6.55 3.99 11.18
C SER A 30 -6.76 2.77 10.28
N PHE A 31 -6.27 2.84 9.04
CA PHE A 31 -6.38 1.78 8.04
C PHE A 31 -5.01 1.25 7.63
N GLY A 32 -4.96 0.01 7.14
CA GLY A 32 -3.77 -0.57 6.55
C GLY A 32 -4.08 -1.87 5.79
N TRP A 33 -3.31 -2.12 4.76
CA TRP A 33 -3.35 -3.36 3.99
C TRP A 33 -1.95 -3.69 3.46
N ALA A 34 -1.72 -4.97 3.15
CA ALA A 34 -0.48 -5.41 2.54
C ALA A 34 -0.70 -6.60 1.61
N SER A 35 0.27 -6.84 0.73
CA SER A 35 0.36 -8.03 -0.13
C SER A 35 1.81 -8.42 -0.38
N ALA A 36 2.03 -9.70 -0.69
CA ALA A 36 3.34 -10.20 -1.10
C ALA A 36 3.74 -9.70 -2.49
N GLY A 37 2.78 -9.43 -3.37
CA GLY A 37 3.04 -8.89 -4.70
C GLY A 37 1.83 -8.90 -5.61
N SER A 38 1.97 -8.28 -6.77
CA SER A 38 0.94 -8.28 -7.83
C SER A 38 1.56 -8.07 -9.22
N VAL A 39 0.85 -8.49 -10.24
CA VAL A 39 1.17 -8.26 -11.65
C VAL A 39 -0.07 -7.69 -12.33
N ASP A 40 0.11 -6.62 -13.05
CA ASP A 40 -0.88 -6.03 -13.94
C ASP A 40 -0.14 -5.49 -15.18
N VAL A 41 -0.01 -6.35 -16.21
CA VAL A 41 0.76 -6.05 -17.41
C VAL A 41 0.03 -6.49 -18.66
N THR A 42 0.33 -5.82 -19.76
CA THR A 42 -0.07 -6.24 -21.11
C THR A 42 1.19 -6.60 -21.89
N VAL A 43 1.22 -7.78 -22.48
CA VAL A 43 2.32 -8.28 -23.32
C VAL A 43 1.74 -8.77 -24.64
N ASP A 44 2.19 -8.22 -25.77
CA ASP A 44 1.65 -8.53 -27.11
C ASP A 44 0.11 -8.53 -27.14
N ASP A 45 -0.50 -7.46 -26.64
CA ASP A 45 -1.95 -7.23 -26.52
C ASP A 45 -2.69 -8.22 -25.59
N GLN A 46 -1.99 -9.07 -24.86
CA GLN A 46 -2.57 -9.96 -23.86
C GLN A 46 -2.41 -9.36 -22.45
N HIS A 47 -3.54 -9.14 -21.80
CA HIS A 47 -3.57 -8.66 -20.41
C HIS A 47 -3.34 -9.82 -19.43
N VAL A 48 -2.31 -9.70 -18.60
CA VAL A 48 -1.87 -10.68 -17.61
C VAL A 48 -1.97 -10.07 -16.22
N VAL A 49 -2.84 -10.60 -15.38
CA VAL A 49 -3.12 -10.10 -14.03
C VAL A 49 -3.08 -11.23 -13.02
N THR A 50 -2.45 -11.00 -11.87
CA THR A 50 -2.52 -11.96 -10.74
C THR A 50 -3.38 -11.48 -9.60
N GLY A 51 -3.79 -10.22 -9.58
CA GLY A 51 -4.29 -9.61 -8.34
C GLY A 51 -3.22 -9.59 -7.25
N GLU A 52 -3.63 -9.25 -6.04
CA GLU A 52 -2.73 -9.12 -4.87
C GLU A 52 -2.51 -10.48 -4.20
N LEU A 53 -1.29 -10.98 -4.30
CA LEU A 53 -0.88 -12.27 -3.70
C LEU A 53 -0.77 -12.13 -2.18
N GLY A 54 -1.44 -13.03 -1.45
CA GLY A 54 -1.37 -13.03 0.00
C GLY A 54 -1.85 -11.72 0.62
N LYS A 55 -2.98 -11.14 0.17
CA LYS A 55 -3.50 -9.86 0.68
C LYS A 55 -4.07 -9.97 2.08
N CYS A 56 -3.72 -9.04 2.97
CA CYS A 56 -4.36 -8.80 4.27
C CYS A 56 -4.88 -7.37 4.39
N THR A 57 -5.78 -7.14 5.35
CA THR A 57 -6.19 -5.81 5.81
C THR A 57 -6.31 -5.79 7.34
N VAL A 58 -6.25 -4.60 7.94
CA VAL A 58 -6.42 -4.45 9.40
C VAL A 58 -7.85 -4.75 9.88
N ASP A 59 -8.81 -4.88 8.96
CA ASP A 59 -10.19 -5.28 9.24
C ASP A 59 -10.46 -6.76 8.88
N GLY A 60 -9.42 -7.47 8.39
CA GLY A 60 -9.41 -8.90 8.03
C GLY A 60 -9.45 -9.15 6.51
N PRO A 61 -8.88 -10.24 6.08
CA PRO A 61 -8.10 -11.23 6.84
C PRO A 61 -6.80 -10.63 7.39
N PHE A 62 -6.40 -11.01 8.61
CA PHE A 62 -5.26 -10.44 9.31
C PHE A 62 -3.91 -11.06 8.92
N SER A 63 -3.92 -12.26 8.38
CA SER A 63 -2.74 -12.96 7.86
C SER A 63 -3.15 -13.83 6.70
N THR A 64 -2.33 -13.82 5.65
CA THR A 64 -2.56 -14.60 4.44
C THR A 64 -1.23 -15.09 3.88
N HIS A 65 -1.27 -16.26 3.24
CA HIS A 65 -0.12 -16.86 2.58
C HIS A 65 -0.40 -17.04 1.09
N SER A 66 0.65 -16.90 0.29
CA SER A 66 0.69 -17.27 -1.12
C SER A 66 1.71 -18.39 -1.30
N ALA A 67 1.29 -19.47 -1.94
CA ALA A 67 2.22 -20.54 -2.34
C ALA A 67 3.16 -20.09 -3.48
N GLY A 68 2.92 -18.89 -4.01
CA GLY A 68 3.56 -18.41 -5.22
C GLY A 68 2.88 -18.95 -6.48
N GLY A 69 3.50 -18.73 -7.61
CA GLY A 69 2.98 -19.21 -8.90
C GLY A 69 3.68 -18.55 -10.08
N THR A 70 3.41 -19.08 -11.25
CA THR A 70 3.87 -18.54 -12.51
C THR A 70 2.77 -17.71 -13.14
N THR A 71 3.07 -16.49 -13.52
CA THR A 71 2.15 -15.58 -14.21
C THR A 71 2.50 -15.55 -15.67
N GLY A 72 1.97 -16.51 -16.42
CA GLY A 72 2.32 -16.72 -17.82
C GLY A 72 3.84 -16.82 -18.01
N GLU A 73 4.36 -16.22 -19.07
CA GLU A 73 5.81 -16.05 -19.31
C GLU A 73 6.38 -14.73 -18.75
N VAL A 74 5.61 -14.04 -17.90
CA VAL A 74 5.97 -12.72 -17.37
C VAL A 74 6.88 -12.85 -16.16
N ALA A 75 6.41 -13.54 -15.14
CA ALA A 75 7.11 -13.63 -13.86
C ALA A 75 6.76 -14.91 -13.10
N VAL A 76 7.65 -15.30 -12.20
CA VAL A 76 7.45 -16.37 -11.22
C VAL A 76 7.59 -15.78 -9.81
N PHE A 77 6.58 -16.00 -8.99
CA PHE A 77 6.63 -15.71 -7.56
C PHE A 77 6.88 -17.00 -6.78
N GLY A 78 7.82 -16.98 -5.86
CA GLY A 78 7.92 -18.02 -4.84
C GLY A 78 6.89 -17.79 -3.72
N THR A 79 7.14 -18.34 -2.55
CA THR A 79 6.24 -18.17 -1.40
C THR A 79 6.24 -16.73 -0.91
N GLY A 80 5.09 -16.29 -0.40
CA GLY A 80 4.95 -14.97 0.22
C GLY A 80 3.86 -14.98 1.28
N GLU A 81 3.89 -13.96 2.13
CA GLU A 81 2.85 -13.76 3.14
C GLU A 81 2.58 -12.28 3.38
N ALA A 82 1.43 -11.99 3.93
CA ALA A 82 1.10 -10.67 4.42
C ALA A 82 0.46 -10.77 5.81
N GLY A 83 0.80 -9.82 6.67
CA GLY A 83 0.29 -9.67 8.02
C GLY A 83 -0.22 -8.26 8.28
N CYS A 84 -1.44 -8.15 8.81
CA CYS A 84 -2.07 -6.87 9.13
C CYS A 84 -2.67 -6.91 10.53
N GLY A 85 -2.61 -5.81 11.24
CA GLY A 85 -3.20 -5.71 12.57
C GLY A 85 -3.45 -4.28 12.99
N ARG A 86 -4.35 -4.12 13.96
CA ARG A 86 -4.64 -2.84 14.61
C ARG A 86 -4.56 -3.00 16.11
N SER A 87 -3.91 -2.06 16.79
CA SER A 87 -3.86 -1.97 18.25
C SER A 87 -4.19 -0.53 18.66
N GLY A 88 -5.38 -0.31 19.18
CA GLY A 88 -5.89 1.02 19.45
C GLY A 88 -6.03 1.85 18.16
N THR A 89 -5.30 2.96 18.09
CA THR A 89 -5.27 3.86 16.93
C THR A 89 -4.14 3.53 15.94
N VAL A 90 -3.27 2.56 16.26
CA VAL A 90 -2.12 2.19 15.42
C VAL A 90 -2.49 0.99 14.54
N SER A 91 -2.30 1.15 13.23
CA SER A 91 -2.39 0.07 12.25
C SER A 91 -0.99 -0.31 11.78
N ILE A 92 -0.76 -1.61 11.58
CA ILE A 92 0.48 -2.16 11.02
C ILE A 92 0.08 -3.09 9.88
N ALA A 93 0.75 -2.94 8.75
CA ALA A 93 0.60 -3.81 7.59
C ALA A 93 1.99 -4.15 7.05
N GLN A 94 2.22 -5.42 6.70
CA GLN A 94 3.48 -5.90 6.16
C GLN A 94 3.24 -6.97 5.10
N GLY A 95 4.04 -6.93 4.03
CA GLY A 95 4.02 -7.93 2.96
C GLY A 95 5.44 -8.36 2.61
N GLU A 96 5.65 -9.67 2.50
CA GLU A 96 6.96 -10.23 2.19
C GLU A 96 6.88 -11.40 1.23
N GLY A 97 8.02 -11.73 0.63
CA GLY A 97 8.10 -12.89 -0.24
C GLY A 97 9.53 -13.28 -0.57
N HIS A 98 9.63 -14.44 -1.22
CA HIS A 98 10.90 -15.06 -1.57
C HIS A 98 10.90 -15.56 -3.02
N ARG A 99 12.10 -15.54 -3.66
CA ARG A 99 12.34 -16.16 -4.97
C ARG A 99 11.46 -15.62 -6.09
N PHE A 100 11.42 -14.32 -6.25
CA PHE A 100 10.83 -13.70 -7.43
C PHE A 100 11.77 -13.78 -8.62
N GLN A 101 11.21 -14.00 -9.82
CA GLN A 101 11.93 -13.97 -11.09
C GLN A 101 11.08 -13.28 -12.16
N LEU A 102 11.65 -12.29 -12.83
CA LEU A 102 11.06 -11.61 -13.98
C LEU A 102 11.67 -12.19 -15.27
N ASP A 103 10.85 -12.85 -16.06
CA ASP A 103 11.25 -13.54 -17.28
C ASP A 103 10.92 -12.78 -18.57
N VAL A 104 9.90 -11.95 -18.55
CA VAL A 104 9.36 -11.28 -19.75
C VAL A 104 10.42 -10.48 -20.53
N LEU A 105 11.41 -9.90 -19.84
CA LEU A 105 12.45 -9.11 -20.50
C LEU A 105 13.32 -9.93 -21.45
N LYS A 106 13.47 -11.25 -21.23
CA LYS A 106 14.21 -12.16 -22.13
C LYS A 106 13.68 -12.14 -23.57
N ARG A 107 12.37 -12.03 -23.74
CA ARG A 107 11.72 -11.95 -25.06
C ARG A 107 12.20 -10.77 -25.90
N PHE A 108 12.68 -9.72 -25.21
CA PHE A 108 13.13 -8.47 -25.81
C PHE A 108 14.67 -8.29 -25.72
N GLY A 109 15.40 -9.38 -25.43
CA GLY A 109 16.87 -9.36 -25.31
C GLY A 109 17.39 -8.80 -23.98
N GLY A 110 16.53 -8.60 -23.00
CA GLY A 110 16.88 -8.12 -21.68
C GLY A 110 17.31 -9.23 -20.70
N PRO A 111 17.76 -8.84 -19.49
CA PRO A 111 18.17 -9.79 -18.47
C PRO A 111 16.97 -10.49 -17.80
N VAL A 112 17.23 -11.65 -17.20
CA VAL A 112 16.37 -12.19 -16.14
C VAL A 112 16.68 -11.44 -14.85
N VAL A 113 15.68 -10.82 -14.23
CA VAL A 113 15.85 -10.18 -12.93
C VAL A 113 15.33 -11.13 -11.85
N THR A 114 16.17 -11.45 -10.87
CA THR A 114 15.74 -12.27 -9.73
C THR A 114 15.89 -11.50 -8.42
N VAL A 115 14.98 -11.73 -7.48
CA VAL A 115 15.00 -11.18 -6.13
C VAL A 115 14.85 -12.32 -5.12
N ARG A 116 15.85 -12.49 -4.27
CA ARG A 116 15.88 -13.60 -3.30
C ARG A 116 14.81 -13.47 -2.22
N SER A 117 14.69 -12.27 -1.67
CA SER A 117 13.71 -11.93 -0.64
C SER A 117 13.37 -10.45 -0.70
N PHE A 118 12.18 -10.10 -0.27
CA PHE A 118 11.71 -8.74 -0.20
C PHE A 118 10.69 -8.60 0.93
N PHE A 119 10.68 -7.42 1.53
CA PHE A 119 9.80 -7.07 2.63
C PHE A 119 9.44 -5.59 2.54
N ALA A 120 8.18 -5.27 2.79
CA ALA A 120 7.69 -3.91 2.97
C ALA A 120 6.71 -3.86 4.14
N LYS A 121 6.80 -2.83 4.94
CA LYS A 121 5.95 -2.59 6.10
C LYS A 121 5.54 -1.14 6.16
N CYS A 122 4.32 -0.90 6.61
CA CYS A 122 3.80 0.41 6.94
C CYS A 122 3.16 0.37 8.32
N ALA A 123 3.43 1.38 9.14
CA ALA A 123 2.82 1.54 10.46
C ALA A 123 2.33 2.98 10.64
N THR A 124 1.11 3.15 11.12
CA THR A 124 0.59 4.49 11.48
C THR A 124 1.17 4.96 12.79
N THR A 125 1.36 6.27 12.91
CA THR A 125 1.79 6.97 14.11
C THR A 125 0.77 8.04 14.48
N ALA A 126 0.99 8.79 15.55
CA ALA A 126 0.16 9.92 15.91
C ALA A 126 0.19 11.05 14.85
N ASP A 127 1.30 11.18 14.14
CA ASP A 127 1.59 12.31 13.24
C ASP A 127 1.66 11.90 11.76
N GLY A 128 1.33 10.65 11.41
CA GLY A 128 1.42 10.16 10.03
C GLY A 128 1.69 8.66 9.94
N ALA A 129 2.51 8.26 8.99
CA ALA A 129 2.88 6.88 8.75
C ALA A 129 4.39 6.71 8.56
N LEU A 130 4.92 5.55 8.95
CA LEU A 130 6.31 5.15 8.78
C LEU A 130 6.39 3.89 7.92
N GLY A 131 7.31 3.88 6.96
CA GLY A 131 7.64 2.74 6.11
C GLY A 131 8.96 2.09 6.50
N GLU A 132 9.04 0.78 6.32
CA GLU A 132 10.26 -0.02 6.43
C GLU A 132 10.32 -0.96 5.23
N ILE A 133 11.47 -1.03 4.56
CA ILE A 133 11.63 -1.82 3.34
C ILE A 133 12.98 -2.56 3.42
N GLU A 134 12.95 -3.85 3.09
CA GLU A 134 14.16 -4.66 2.93
C GLU A 134 14.13 -5.36 1.57
N VAL A 135 15.25 -5.34 0.88
CA VAL A 135 15.44 -6.05 -0.38
C VAL A 135 16.69 -6.90 -0.26
N GLY A 136 16.52 -8.21 -0.40
CA GLY A 136 17.61 -9.17 -0.40
C GLY A 136 18.40 -9.15 -1.71
N THR A 137 19.16 -10.22 -1.97
CA THR A 137 20.00 -10.29 -3.17
C THR A 137 19.18 -10.15 -4.44
N VAL A 138 19.56 -9.19 -5.28
CA VAL A 138 19.02 -8.97 -6.62
C VAL A 138 20.06 -9.36 -7.65
N THR A 139 19.66 -10.05 -8.72
CA THR A 139 20.52 -10.36 -9.86
C THR A 139 19.89 -9.93 -11.18
N GLY A 140 20.68 -9.80 -12.24
CA GLY A 140 20.21 -9.33 -13.55
C GLY A 140 20.24 -7.82 -13.73
N ILE A 141 20.27 -7.08 -12.64
CA ILE A 141 20.48 -5.62 -12.58
C ILE A 141 21.43 -5.27 -11.44
N THR A 142 22.06 -4.11 -11.51
CA THR A 142 22.97 -3.63 -10.47
C THR A 142 22.20 -2.76 -9.47
N VAL A 143 22.17 -3.21 -8.22
CA VAL A 143 21.59 -2.48 -7.10
C VAL A 143 22.73 -2.05 -6.17
N PRO A 144 22.78 -0.78 -5.71
CA PRO A 144 23.81 -0.34 -4.77
C PRO A 144 23.61 -0.99 -3.40
N GLU A 145 24.69 -1.12 -2.62
CA GLU A 145 24.66 -1.69 -1.26
C GLU A 145 23.77 -0.85 -0.33
N ASN A 146 23.86 0.48 -0.42
CA ASN A 146 23.00 1.42 0.30
C ASN A 146 21.95 1.96 -0.67
N ILE A 147 20.72 1.48 -0.56
CA ILE A 147 19.63 1.80 -1.47
C ILE A 147 18.85 3.02 -0.92
N PRO A 148 18.95 4.20 -1.53
CA PRO A 148 18.12 5.34 -1.13
C PRO A 148 16.64 5.10 -1.45
N ALA A 149 15.74 5.85 -0.82
CA ALA A 149 14.32 5.82 -1.14
C ALA A 149 14.09 6.18 -2.62
N ASN A 150 13.17 5.49 -3.25
CA ASN A 150 12.78 5.69 -4.65
C ASN A 150 13.94 5.55 -5.66
N TYR A 151 14.88 4.66 -5.39
CA TYR A 151 16.04 4.44 -6.28
C TYR A 151 15.62 3.80 -7.60
N LYS A 152 15.89 4.51 -8.71
CA LYS A 152 15.48 4.07 -10.05
C LYS A 152 16.64 3.43 -10.80
N ILE A 153 16.39 2.24 -11.35
CA ILE A 153 17.31 1.51 -12.22
C ILE A 153 16.64 1.37 -13.59
N VAL A 154 17.29 1.86 -14.62
CA VAL A 154 16.82 1.71 -16.01
C VAL A 154 17.44 0.45 -16.59
N VAL A 155 16.60 -0.47 -17.08
CA VAL A 155 17.03 -1.65 -17.83
C VAL A 155 17.03 -1.27 -19.32
N PRO A 156 18.20 -1.14 -19.96
CA PRO A 156 18.31 -0.71 -21.36
C PRO A 156 17.93 -1.85 -22.32
N GLY A 157 17.80 -1.53 -23.61
CA GLY A 157 17.64 -2.51 -24.69
C GLY A 157 16.29 -2.46 -25.39
N GLY A 158 15.43 -1.51 -25.07
CA GLY A 158 14.16 -1.31 -25.77
C GLY A 158 14.35 -0.76 -27.20
N PRO A 159 13.27 -0.77 -28.02
CA PRO A 159 13.28 -0.21 -29.37
C PRO A 159 13.76 1.25 -29.39
N ALA A 160 14.52 1.64 -30.39
CA ALA A 160 15.06 2.98 -30.56
C ALA A 160 15.87 3.52 -29.34
N GLY A 161 16.44 2.62 -28.52
CA GLY A 161 17.22 3.01 -27.34
C GLY A 161 16.38 3.33 -26.08
N THR A 162 15.10 3.00 -26.10
CA THR A 162 14.22 3.15 -24.93
C THR A 162 14.54 2.10 -23.86
N ALA A 163 13.96 2.24 -22.68
CA ALA A 163 14.09 1.26 -21.60
C ALA A 163 13.16 0.06 -21.80
N LEU A 164 13.66 -1.15 -21.55
CA LEU A 164 12.84 -2.35 -21.40
C LEU A 164 12.00 -2.31 -20.12
N ALA A 165 12.58 -1.78 -19.05
CA ALA A 165 11.91 -1.59 -17.79
C ALA A 165 12.57 -0.46 -16.99
N THR A 166 11.79 0.13 -16.08
CA THR A 166 12.30 0.89 -14.94
C THR A 166 11.98 0.11 -13.68
N VAL A 167 13.00 -0.21 -12.89
CA VAL A 167 12.87 -0.84 -11.58
C VAL A 167 13.09 0.23 -10.53
N ILE A 168 12.08 0.47 -9.69
CA ILE A 168 12.17 1.36 -8.55
C ILE A 168 12.34 0.48 -7.32
N VAL A 169 13.45 0.64 -6.62
CA VAL A 169 13.77 -0.11 -5.40
C VAL A 169 13.58 0.79 -4.21
N ASN A 170 13.07 0.26 -3.11
CA ASN A 170 12.77 1.02 -1.89
C ASN A 170 11.78 2.17 -2.19
N GLU A 171 10.67 1.83 -2.87
CA GLU A 171 9.70 2.85 -3.28
C GLU A 171 8.80 3.25 -2.11
N THR A 172 8.67 4.56 -1.95
CA THR A 172 7.81 5.20 -0.96
C THR A 172 6.94 6.23 -1.67
N VAL A 173 5.62 6.06 -1.56
CA VAL A 173 4.63 6.93 -2.20
C VAL A 173 3.76 7.60 -1.15
N THR A 174 3.71 8.92 -1.19
CA THR A 174 2.80 9.75 -0.40
C THR A 174 1.87 10.48 -1.34
N PRO A 175 0.59 10.73 -0.96
CA PRO A 175 -0.30 11.56 -1.77
C PRO A 175 0.18 13.03 -1.84
N ASP A 176 -0.27 13.74 -2.85
CA ASP A 176 -0.07 15.17 -2.99
C ASP A 176 -1.45 15.86 -3.12
N PRO A 177 -1.84 16.72 -2.16
CA PRO A 177 -1.13 17.08 -0.93
C PRO A 177 -1.02 15.91 0.07
N ALA A 178 0.06 15.93 0.87
CA ALA A 178 0.30 14.91 1.89
C ALA A 178 -0.84 14.90 2.93
N ASP A 179 -1.41 13.72 3.18
CA ASP A 179 -2.49 13.50 4.16
C ASP A 179 -2.08 12.59 5.32
N GLY A 180 -0.79 12.29 5.43
CA GLY A 180 -0.22 11.40 6.44
C GLY A 180 -0.25 9.91 6.06
N SER A 181 -0.92 9.53 4.99
CA SER A 181 -0.91 8.16 4.47
C SER A 181 0.39 7.84 3.73
N LEU A 182 0.68 6.55 3.61
CA LEU A 182 1.91 6.06 3.00
C LEU A 182 1.65 4.73 2.31
N VAL A 183 2.26 4.55 1.14
CA VAL A 183 2.40 3.24 0.48
C VAL A 183 3.88 2.95 0.29
N THR A 184 4.30 1.72 0.59
CA THR A 184 5.66 1.25 0.38
C THR A 184 5.67 0.03 -0.52
N HIS A 185 6.65 -0.04 -1.42
CA HIS A 185 6.92 -1.21 -2.24
C HIS A 185 8.40 -1.57 -2.13
N ALA A 186 8.71 -2.84 -1.89
CA ALA A 186 10.10 -3.28 -1.90
C ALA A 186 10.71 -3.09 -3.30
N LEU A 187 9.97 -3.52 -4.34
CA LEU A 187 10.28 -3.20 -5.73
C LEU A 187 8.99 -2.87 -6.48
N HIS A 188 9.10 -1.90 -7.39
CA HIS A 188 8.11 -1.59 -8.38
C HIS A 188 8.76 -1.64 -9.78
N ILE A 189 8.28 -2.49 -10.66
CA ILE A 189 8.82 -2.69 -11.99
C ILE A 189 7.80 -2.18 -13.01
N LYS A 190 8.20 -1.19 -13.80
CA LYS A 190 7.42 -0.64 -14.91
C LYS A 190 7.98 -1.17 -16.21
N LEU A 191 7.18 -1.93 -16.94
CA LEU A 191 7.57 -2.44 -18.26
C LEU A 191 7.42 -1.34 -19.30
N PHE A 192 8.44 -1.17 -20.17
CA PHE A 192 8.48 -0.23 -21.27
C PHE A 192 7.86 1.12 -20.94
N PRO A 193 8.41 1.89 -19.99
CA PRO A 193 7.78 3.10 -19.45
C PRO A 193 7.58 4.22 -20.48
N GLN A 194 8.22 4.12 -21.67
CA GLN A 194 8.03 5.02 -22.81
C GLN A 194 7.12 4.42 -23.90
N GLY A 195 6.45 3.29 -23.63
CA GLY A 195 5.67 2.53 -24.59
C GLY A 195 6.50 1.47 -25.29
N GLY A 196 5.87 0.35 -25.68
CA GLY A 196 6.52 -0.78 -26.29
C GLY A 196 5.62 -2.01 -26.37
N PRO A 197 6.19 -3.18 -26.70
CA PRO A 197 5.44 -4.43 -26.88
C PRO A 197 4.94 -5.03 -25.55
N ALA A 198 5.39 -4.51 -24.42
CA ALA A 198 4.85 -4.83 -23.10
C ALA A 198 4.68 -3.53 -22.31
N THR A 199 3.66 -3.46 -21.47
CA THR A 199 3.39 -2.31 -20.61
C THR A 199 2.77 -2.78 -19.28
N GLY A 200 2.80 -1.92 -18.27
CA GLY A 200 2.17 -2.19 -16.98
C GLY A 200 3.17 -2.35 -15.85
N ASP A 201 2.66 -2.76 -14.72
CA ASP A 201 3.34 -2.67 -13.44
C ASP A 201 3.39 -4.03 -12.70
N ILE A 202 4.50 -4.28 -12.03
CA ILE A 202 4.70 -5.44 -11.15
C ILE A 202 5.18 -4.92 -9.81
N TYR A 203 4.53 -5.34 -8.72
CA TYR A 203 4.89 -4.94 -7.37
C TYR A 203 5.33 -6.13 -6.54
N LEU A 204 6.36 -5.93 -5.73
CA LEU A 204 6.89 -6.90 -4.79
C LEU A 204 6.90 -6.29 -3.38
N GLY A 205 6.28 -6.97 -2.42
CA GLY A 205 6.19 -6.51 -1.05
C GLY A 205 5.51 -5.13 -1.00
N THR A 206 4.20 -5.10 -0.88
CA THR A 206 3.44 -3.86 -0.77
C THR A 206 2.85 -3.74 0.63
N ALA A 207 2.98 -2.56 1.24
CA ALA A 207 2.26 -2.21 2.46
C ALA A 207 1.79 -0.76 2.40
N ALA A 208 0.55 -0.55 2.83
CA ALA A 208 -0.08 0.77 2.86
C ALA A 208 -0.75 1.01 4.20
N CYS A 209 -0.70 2.24 4.69
CA CYS A 209 -1.39 2.65 5.89
C CYS A 209 -1.82 4.12 5.86
N ASP A 210 -2.93 4.39 6.54
CA ASP A 210 -3.53 5.71 6.67
C ASP A 210 -3.91 5.92 8.14
N PRO A 211 -3.33 6.91 8.83
CA PRO A 211 -3.61 7.18 10.24
C PRO A 211 -5.03 7.70 10.48
N TYR A 212 -5.68 8.23 9.46
CA TYR A 212 -7.00 8.85 9.56
C TYR A 212 -8.11 8.00 8.94
N GLY A 213 -7.79 6.79 8.51
CA GLY A 213 -8.73 5.86 7.90
C GLY A 213 -8.98 6.15 6.42
N LYS A 214 -9.64 5.20 5.77
CA LYS A 214 -9.99 5.31 4.35
C LYS A 214 -11.00 6.45 4.18
N LYS A 215 -10.64 7.42 3.36
CA LYS A 215 -11.57 8.44 2.87
C LYS A 215 -12.48 7.87 1.79
#